data_a11d1a6fd1d7ef3f1fedeeb2fea45ed7
#
_entry.id   a11d1a6fd1d7ef3f1fedeeb2fea45ed7
#
_cell.length_a   1.000
_cell.length_b   1.000
_cell.length_c   1.000
_cell.angle_alpha   90.00
_cell.angle_beta   90.00
_cell.angle_gamma   90.00
#
_symmetry.space_group_name_H-M   'P 1'
#
loop_
_entity.id
_entity.type
_entity.pdbx_description
1 polymer ?
#
loop_
_entity_poly.entity_id
_entity_poly.type
_entity_poly.pdbx_seq_one_letter_code
_entity_poly.pdbx_strand_id
1 'polypeptide(L)'
;MELPWNDPRSNKFATTIGLITSDGPLRPNIMACEWTHHLSYDPGLIAISLGFTKATVENIRSSKEFGVNLCAIDQSLLSSVAGGYSGSKYDKINAIRELGFEFYEGSKIKSLMVKGASLNVECKLFQEVTCGDHIMFIGEVVDAINNPEKQSLIYHDGKYWSLQSIVKPNQEERDRIRKVLESYKK
;
A
#
# COMPACT_ATOMS: atom_id res chain seq x y z
N MET A 1 3.90 -7.39 25.24
CA MET A 1 4.79 -8.16 24.33
C MET A 1 5.05 -7.33 23.11
N GLU A 2 6.29 -7.24 22.66
CA GLU A 2 6.68 -6.54 21.45
C GLU A 2 6.81 -7.49 20.26
N LEU A 3 6.59 -6.98 19.04
CA LEU A 3 6.83 -7.66 17.78
C LEU A 3 7.71 -6.75 16.91
N PRO A 4 9.02 -6.69 17.19
CA PRO A 4 9.91 -5.78 16.48
C PRO A 4 10.08 -6.18 15.01
N TRP A 5 10.51 -5.22 14.21
CA TRP A 5 10.92 -5.47 12.83
C TRP A 5 11.94 -6.61 12.77
N ASN A 6 11.77 -7.53 11.85
CA ASN A 6 12.53 -8.78 11.70
C ASN A 6 12.22 -9.89 12.74
N ASP A 7 11.21 -9.75 13.57
CA ASP A 7 10.73 -10.89 14.36
C ASP A 7 10.13 -11.95 13.40
N PRO A 8 10.53 -13.22 13.49
CA PRO A 8 10.01 -14.27 12.60
C PRO A 8 8.49 -14.42 12.65
N ARG A 9 7.84 -13.97 13.72
CA ARG A 9 6.38 -13.98 13.84
C ARG A 9 5.74 -12.88 13.00
N SER A 10 6.35 -11.68 12.93
CA SER A 10 5.87 -10.59 12.08
C SER A 10 6.04 -10.90 10.58
N ASN A 11 7.06 -11.68 10.22
CA ASN A 11 7.31 -12.09 8.83
C ASN A 11 6.24 -13.04 8.26
N LYS A 12 5.28 -13.51 9.06
CA LYS A 12 4.16 -14.34 8.60
C LYS A 12 3.07 -13.55 7.89
N PHE A 13 3.04 -12.24 8.05
CA PHE A 13 2.13 -11.39 7.29
C PHE A 13 2.59 -11.30 5.84
N ALA A 14 1.67 -11.55 4.91
CA ALA A 14 1.87 -11.32 3.48
C ALA A 14 1.00 -10.15 3.07
N THR A 15 1.60 -9.12 2.50
CA THR A 15 0.91 -7.87 2.18
C THR A 15 1.18 -7.43 0.75
N THR A 16 0.28 -6.65 0.17
CA THR A 16 0.58 -5.86 -1.01
C THR A 16 1.46 -4.68 -0.61
N ILE A 17 2.21 -4.13 -1.57
CA ILE A 17 3.06 -2.96 -1.34
C ILE A 17 2.34 -1.72 -1.87
N GLY A 18 2.01 -0.80 -0.99
CA GLY A 18 1.59 0.55 -1.36
C GLY A 18 2.80 1.44 -1.64
N LEU A 19 2.92 1.93 -2.86
CA LEU A 19 3.81 3.02 -3.20
C LEU A 19 3.07 4.32 -2.88
N ILE A 20 3.36 4.88 -1.71
CA ILE A 20 2.66 6.08 -1.21
C ILE A 20 3.35 7.31 -1.74
N THR A 21 2.61 8.10 -2.51
CA THR A 21 3.06 9.39 -3.02
C THR A 21 2.43 10.53 -2.22
N SER A 22 3.19 11.56 -2.00
CA SER A 22 2.78 12.75 -1.25
C SER A 22 3.53 13.98 -1.73
N ASP A 23 2.92 15.15 -1.61
CA ASP A 23 3.56 16.43 -1.84
C ASP A 23 3.32 17.36 -0.65
N GLY A 24 4.27 18.26 -0.38
CA GLY A 24 4.20 19.16 0.76
C GLY A 24 5.54 19.81 1.09
N PRO A 25 5.77 20.19 2.36
CA PRO A 25 6.98 20.92 2.76
C PRO A 25 8.29 20.22 2.43
N LEU A 26 8.29 18.90 2.38
CA LEU A 26 9.47 18.08 2.06
C LEU A 26 9.52 17.65 0.58
N ARG A 27 8.87 18.43 -0.31
CA ARG A 27 8.79 18.20 -1.77
C ARG A 27 8.04 16.95 -2.15
N PRO A 28 7.76 16.71 -3.45
CA PRO A 28 7.19 15.46 -3.92
C PRO A 28 8.02 14.27 -3.47
N ASN A 29 7.38 13.31 -2.86
CA ASN A 29 8.03 12.14 -2.30
C ASN A 29 7.24 10.88 -2.58
N ILE A 30 7.93 9.73 -2.56
CA ILE A 30 7.37 8.40 -2.64
C ILE A 30 7.99 7.50 -1.57
N MET A 31 7.20 6.61 -0.99
CA MET A 31 7.71 5.56 -0.11
C MET A 31 7.01 4.23 -0.35
N ALA A 32 7.72 3.12 -0.17
CA ALA A 32 7.07 1.81 -0.07
C ALA A 32 6.51 1.63 1.35
N CYS A 33 5.23 1.27 1.42
CA CYS A 33 4.50 1.01 2.65
C CYS A 33 3.91 -0.41 2.57
N GLU A 34 4.39 -1.27 3.44
CA GLU A 34 3.90 -2.64 3.59
C GLU A 34 2.49 -2.65 4.20
N TRP A 35 2.24 -1.77 5.16
CA TRP A 35 0.96 -1.72 5.87
C TRP A 35 -0.02 -0.78 5.17
N THR A 36 -0.52 -1.25 4.03
CA THR A 36 -1.49 -0.57 3.17
C THR A 36 -2.70 -1.47 2.98
N HIS A 37 -3.87 -1.06 3.49
CA HIS A 37 -5.07 -1.88 3.47
C HIS A 37 -6.34 -1.09 3.18
N HIS A 38 -7.28 -1.76 2.52
CA HIS A 38 -8.66 -1.32 2.36
C HIS A 38 -9.41 -1.47 3.68
N LEU A 39 -10.12 -0.43 4.14
CA LEU A 39 -10.83 -0.41 5.43
C LEU A 39 -12.35 -0.41 5.28
N SER A 40 -12.90 0.26 4.28
CA SER A 40 -14.34 0.43 4.11
C SER A 40 -14.71 0.54 2.63
N TYR A 41 -15.91 0.09 2.30
CA TYR A 41 -16.50 0.21 0.96
C TYR A 41 -17.37 1.48 0.81
N ASP A 42 -18.06 1.89 1.88
CA ASP A 42 -18.93 3.06 1.86
C ASP A 42 -18.83 3.83 3.19
N PRO A 43 -18.17 5.00 3.21
CA PRO A 43 -17.33 5.50 2.13
C PRO A 43 -16.12 4.60 1.87
N GLY A 44 -15.56 4.67 0.65
CA GLY A 44 -14.32 3.96 0.33
C GLY A 44 -13.15 4.52 1.15
N LEU A 45 -12.56 3.69 2.04
CA LEU A 45 -11.46 4.10 2.90
C LEU A 45 -10.26 3.16 2.74
N ILE A 46 -9.06 3.75 2.69
CA ILE A 46 -7.79 3.04 2.68
C ILE A 46 -6.92 3.54 3.84
N ALA A 47 -6.31 2.60 4.57
CA ALA A 47 -5.31 2.91 5.59
C ALA A 47 -3.90 2.67 5.10
N ILE A 48 -3.01 3.56 5.52
CA ILE A 48 -1.55 3.40 5.44
C ILE A 48 -0.96 3.65 6.82
N SER A 49 -0.01 2.82 7.25
CA SER A 49 0.62 2.96 8.58
C SER A 49 2.10 3.26 8.43
N LEU A 50 2.54 4.40 8.95
CA LEU A 50 3.86 4.98 8.72
C LEU A 50 4.58 5.24 10.05
N GLY A 51 5.88 4.96 10.12
CA GLY A 51 6.71 5.42 11.24
C GLY A 51 6.75 6.96 11.30
N PHE A 52 6.71 7.53 12.50
CA PHE A 52 6.58 9.00 12.72
C PHE A 52 7.60 9.87 12.01
N THR A 53 8.80 9.35 11.76
CA THR A 53 9.93 10.13 11.18
C THR A 53 9.98 10.12 9.65
N LYS A 54 8.99 9.53 8.99
CA LYS A 54 8.95 9.47 7.53
C LYS A 54 8.56 10.84 6.93
N ALA A 55 9.28 11.28 5.92
CA ALA A 55 8.98 12.54 5.20
C ALA A 55 7.52 12.62 4.70
N THR A 56 6.95 11.47 4.32
CA THR A 56 5.56 11.35 3.89
C THR A 56 4.57 11.79 4.98
N VAL A 57 4.89 11.59 6.26
CA VAL A 57 4.02 12.00 7.39
C VAL A 57 3.80 13.51 7.40
N GLU A 58 4.89 14.28 7.28
CA GLU A 58 4.82 15.74 7.26
C GLU A 58 4.09 16.26 6.01
N ASN A 59 4.38 15.68 4.84
CA ASN A 59 3.70 16.03 3.60
C ASN A 59 2.18 15.79 3.71
N ILE A 60 1.74 14.62 4.16
CA ILE A 60 0.30 14.30 4.29
C ILE A 60 -0.39 15.23 5.31
N ARG A 61 0.26 15.51 6.43
CA ARG A 61 -0.29 16.44 7.43
C ARG A 61 -0.50 17.84 6.89
N SER A 62 0.40 18.30 6.02
CA SER A 62 0.32 19.62 5.39
C SER A 62 -0.70 19.64 4.25
N SER A 63 -0.61 18.72 3.30
CA SER A 63 -1.43 18.72 2.09
C SER A 63 -2.84 18.14 2.29
N LYS A 64 -3.03 17.31 3.32
CA LYS A 64 -4.27 16.57 3.59
C LYS A 64 -4.68 15.63 2.45
N GLU A 65 -3.69 15.13 1.70
CA GLU A 65 -3.92 14.22 0.59
C GLU A 65 -2.70 13.33 0.34
N PHE A 66 -2.92 12.19 -0.31
CA PHE A 66 -1.86 11.28 -0.71
C PHE A 66 -2.34 10.32 -1.81
N GLY A 67 -1.40 9.83 -2.62
CA GLY A 67 -1.64 8.76 -3.58
C GLY A 67 -1.25 7.40 -3.01
N VAL A 68 -2.08 6.40 -3.27
CA VAL A 68 -1.79 4.99 -3.00
C VAL A 68 -1.68 4.27 -4.33
N ASN A 69 -0.50 3.78 -4.66
CA ASN A 69 -0.26 3.07 -5.90
C ASN A 69 0.17 1.64 -5.54
N LEU A 70 -0.68 0.63 -5.79
CA LEU A 70 -0.29 -0.76 -5.52
C LEU A 70 0.79 -1.18 -6.51
N CYS A 71 1.97 -1.49 -5.98
CA CYS A 71 3.14 -1.85 -6.75
C CYS A 71 2.87 -3.06 -7.65
N ALA A 72 3.18 -2.95 -8.94
CA ALA A 72 3.10 -4.09 -9.86
C ALA A 72 4.39 -4.94 -9.79
N ILE A 73 4.31 -6.20 -10.24
CA ILE A 73 5.43 -7.16 -10.21
C ILE A 73 6.68 -6.59 -10.91
N ASP A 74 6.51 -5.93 -12.04
CA ASP A 74 7.59 -5.33 -12.82
C ASP A 74 8.16 -4.03 -12.22
N GLN A 75 7.63 -3.60 -11.06
CA GLN A 75 8.05 -2.40 -10.34
C GLN A 75 8.85 -2.71 -9.06
N SER A 76 9.39 -3.91 -8.89
CA SER A 76 10.16 -4.30 -7.70
C SER A 76 11.38 -3.40 -7.46
N LEU A 77 12.06 -2.96 -8.53
CA LEU A 77 13.18 -2.00 -8.44
C LEU A 77 12.70 -0.64 -7.91
N LEU A 78 11.57 -0.13 -8.42
CA LEU A 78 10.96 1.11 -7.92
C LEU A 78 10.63 0.99 -6.44
N SER A 79 10.00 -0.12 -6.02
CA SER A 79 9.69 -0.40 -4.62
C SER A 79 10.94 -0.40 -3.74
N SER A 80 12.03 -1.00 -4.21
CA SER A 80 13.31 -1.05 -3.47
C SER A 80 13.89 0.35 -3.24
N VAL A 81 13.83 1.23 -4.24
CA VAL A 81 14.25 2.64 -4.08
C VAL A 81 13.31 3.39 -3.15
N ALA A 82 12.00 3.26 -3.35
CA ALA A 82 11.00 3.94 -2.54
C ALA A 82 11.07 3.60 -1.05
N GLY A 83 11.35 2.32 -0.72
CA GLY A 83 11.45 1.81 0.65
C GLY A 83 12.83 1.93 1.28
N GLY A 84 13.91 1.76 0.50
CA GLY A 84 15.28 1.69 1.01
C GLY A 84 15.92 3.04 1.34
N TYR A 85 15.39 4.15 0.82
CA TYR A 85 15.98 5.47 0.97
C TYR A 85 15.01 6.48 1.61
N SER A 86 15.56 7.43 2.39
CA SER A 86 14.77 8.46 3.06
C SER A 86 14.48 9.64 2.13
N GLY A 87 13.20 10.03 2.00
CA GLY A 87 12.77 11.22 1.25
C GLY A 87 13.25 12.55 1.83
N SER A 88 13.70 12.58 3.10
CA SER A 88 14.34 13.77 3.68
C SER A 88 15.79 13.96 3.22
N LYS A 89 16.42 12.91 2.64
CA LYS A 89 17.83 12.93 2.22
C LYS A 89 18.01 12.84 0.71
N TYR A 90 17.07 12.22 0.01
CA TYR A 90 17.19 11.93 -1.43
C TYR A 90 15.96 12.40 -2.19
N ASP A 91 16.17 12.96 -3.37
CA ASP A 91 15.13 13.20 -4.36
C ASP A 91 14.79 11.88 -5.08
N LYS A 92 13.92 11.11 -4.45
CA LYS A 92 13.55 9.78 -4.94
C LYS A 92 12.72 9.84 -6.22
N ILE A 93 11.94 10.88 -6.42
CA ILE A 93 11.11 11.02 -7.64
C ILE A 93 12.02 11.12 -8.86
N ASN A 94 13.03 12.00 -8.84
CA ASN A 94 13.94 12.14 -9.97
C ASN A 94 14.85 10.93 -10.14
N ALA A 95 15.35 10.33 -9.06
CA ALA A 95 16.13 9.10 -9.14
C ALA A 95 15.33 7.94 -9.78
N ILE A 96 14.05 7.80 -9.44
CA ILE A 96 13.16 6.78 -10.01
C ILE A 96 12.87 7.05 -11.49
N ARG A 97 12.73 8.33 -11.90
CA ARG A 97 12.61 8.71 -13.31
C ARG A 97 13.85 8.34 -14.13
N GLU A 98 15.04 8.56 -13.59
CA GLU A 98 16.31 8.17 -14.24
C GLU A 98 16.43 6.63 -14.40
N LEU A 99 15.77 5.87 -13.51
CA LEU A 99 15.68 4.41 -13.63
C LEU A 99 14.62 3.94 -14.65
N GLY A 100 13.96 4.86 -15.36
CA GLY A 100 13.01 4.56 -16.43
C GLY A 100 11.56 4.41 -15.99
N PHE A 101 11.22 4.73 -14.73
CA PHE A 101 9.83 4.74 -14.28
C PHE A 101 9.19 6.12 -14.46
N GLU A 102 7.90 6.10 -14.71
CA GLU A 102 7.14 7.32 -15.00
C GLU A 102 6.10 7.62 -13.92
N PHE A 103 5.82 8.92 -13.79
CA PHE A 103 4.76 9.45 -12.94
C PHE A 103 3.82 10.31 -13.78
N TYR A 104 2.59 10.46 -13.31
CA TYR A 104 1.61 11.40 -13.85
C TYR A 104 0.96 12.19 -12.71
N GLU A 105 0.35 13.31 -13.03
CA GLU A 105 -0.34 14.15 -12.05
C GLU A 105 -1.68 13.55 -11.67
N GLY A 106 -2.01 13.56 -10.38
CA GLY A 106 -3.32 13.14 -9.90
C GLY A 106 -4.44 14.01 -10.47
N SER A 107 -5.63 13.46 -10.64
CA SER A 107 -6.81 14.16 -11.14
C SER A 107 -7.54 14.96 -10.05
N LYS A 108 -7.51 14.47 -8.81
CA LYS A 108 -8.20 15.03 -7.63
C LYS A 108 -7.26 15.46 -6.52
N ILE A 109 -5.99 15.07 -6.59
CA ILE A 109 -4.93 15.43 -5.65
C ILE A 109 -3.74 16.03 -6.39
N LYS A 110 -2.92 16.79 -5.67
CA LYS A 110 -1.70 17.40 -6.25
C LYS A 110 -0.51 16.43 -6.28
N SER A 111 -0.58 15.35 -5.50
CA SER A 111 0.49 14.35 -5.46
C SER A 111 0.60 13.61 -6.78
N LEU A 112 1.85 13.31 -7.17
CA LEU A 112 2.11 12.47 -8.34
C LEU A 112 1.60 11.06 -8.13
N MET A 113 1.16 10.41 -9.22
CA MET A 113 0.75 9.02 -9.25
C MET A 113 1.76 8.19 -10.04
N VAL A 114 1.95 6.91 -9.68
CA VAL A 114 2.90 6.01 -10.34
C VAL A 114 2.26 5.40 -11.58
N LYS A 115 2.86 5.61 -12.75
CA LYS A 115 2.40 4.97 -14.00
C LYS A 115 2.71 3.48 -13.98
N GLY A 116 1.75 2.66 -14.41
CA GLY A 116 1.92 1.21 -14.49
C GLY A 116 1.79 0.45 -13.18
N ALA A 117 1.34 1.08 -12.10
CA ALA A 117 0.92 0.39 -10.88
C ALA A 117 -0.29 -0.53 -11.17
N SER A 118 -0.51 -1.58 -10.37
CA SER A 118 -1.67 -2.47 -10.54
C SER A 118 -2.99 -1.80 -10.16
N LEU A 119 -2.95 -0.83 -9.25
CA LEU A 119 -4.06 0.03 -8.86
C LEU A 119 -3.48 1.39 -8.43
N ASN A 120 -4.10 2.47 -8.89
CA ASN A 120 -3.81 3.82 -8.43
C ASN A 120 -5.05 4.35 -7.71
N VAL A 121 -4.89 4.89 -6.51
CA VAL A 121 -5.97 5.47 -5.71
C VAL A 121 -5.56 6.84 -5.21
N GLU A 122 -6.39 7.83 -5.46
CA GLU A 122 -6.22 9.17 -4.94
C GLU A 122 -7.04 9.33 -3.66
N CYS A 123 -6.40 9.79 -2.60
CA CYS A 123 -6.99 9.88 -1.27
C CYS A 123 -6.92 11.31 -0.71
N LYS A 124 -8.03 11.76 -0.11
CA LYS A 124 -8.05 12.88 0.82
C LYS A 124 -7.96 12.35 2.25
N LEU A 125 -7.21 13.03 3.10
CA LEU A 125 -7.06 12.60 4.50
C LEU A 125 -8.41 12.67 5.22
N PHE A 126 -8.94 11.52 5.61
CA PHE A 126 -10.16 11.38 6.41
C PHE A 126 -9.85 11.44 7.91
N GLN A 127 -8.85 10.67 8.35
CA GLN A 127 -8.49 10.60 9.77
C GLN A 127 -7.02 10.22 9.94
N GLU A 128 -6.45 10.64 11.07
CA GLU A 128 -5.13 10.29 11.54
C GLU A 128 -5.24 9.63 12.92
N VAL A 129 -4.61 8.46 13.11
CA VAL A 129 -4.67 7.70 14.36
C VAL A 129 -3.27 7.27 14.77
N THR A 130 -2.87 7.56 16.02
CA THR A 130 -1.63 7.05 16.59
C THR A 130 -1.78 5.58 16.98
N CYS A 131 -0.92 4.72 16.44
CA CYS A 131 -0.92 3.27 16.67
C CYS A 131 0.48 2.82 17.14
N GLY A 132 0.74 2.87 18.44
CA GLY A 132 2.04 2.51 19.01
C GLY A 132 3.15 3.41 18.48
N ASP A 133 4.13 2.82 17.77
CA ASP A 133 5.28 3.50 17.16
C ASP A 133 5.01 3.96 15.71
N HIS A 134 3.78 3.82 15.25
CA HIS A 134 3.33 4.24 13.93
C HIS A 134 2.14 5.21 14.01
N ILE A 135 1.94 5.90 12.89
CA ILE A 135 0.76 6.71 12.63
C ILE A 135 0.02 6.10 11.46
N MET A 136 -1.27 5.84 11.66
CA MET A 136 -2.17 5.38 10.61
C MET A 136 -2.90 6.58 10.02
N PHE A 137 -2.69 6.82 8.73
CA PHE A 137 -3.50 7.73 7.94
C PHE A 137 -4.60 6.95 7.25
N ILE A 138 -5.82 7.39 7.44
CA ILE A 138 -7.00 6.88 6.76
C ILE A 138 -7.37 7.89 5.69
N GLY A 139 -7.36 7.48 4.44
CA GLY A 139 -7.74 8.30 3.30
C GLY A 139 -9.09 7.91 2.74
N GLU A 140 -9.94 8.89 2.50
CA GLU A 140 -11.15 8.73 1.70
C GLU A 140 -10.78 8.70 0.22
N VAL A 141 -11.24 7.68 -0.47
CA VAL A 141 -11.00 7.49 -1.90
C VAL A 141 -11.80 8.50 -2.70
N VAL A 142 -11.10 9.34 -3.47
CA VAL A 142 -11.70 10.39 -4.32
C VAL A 142 -11.57 10.07 -5.81
N ASP A 143 -10.65 9.18 -6.18
CA ASP A 143 -10.52 8.60 -7.53
C ASP A 143 -9.74 7.29 -7.48
N ALA A 144 -9.99 6.38 -8.43
CA ALA A 144 -9.28 5.12 -8.53
C ALA A 144 -9.21 4.61 -9.97
N ILE A 145 -8.00 4.18 -10.37
CA ILE A 145 -7.73 3.61 -11.70
C ILE A 145 -7.17 2.19 -11.53
N ASN A 146 -7.94 1.20 -11.97
CA ASN A 146 -7.51 -0.19 -11.99
C ASN A 146 -6.73 -0.50 -13.29
N ASN A 147 -5.64 -1.27 -13.17
CA ASN A 147 -4.88 -1.80 -14.30
C ASN A 147 -4.99 -3.34 -14.30
N PRO A 148 -5.97 -3.92 -15.01
CA PRO A 148 -6.24 -5.35 -14.98
C PRO A 148 -5.13 -6.22 -15.57
N GLU A 149 -4.25 -5.64 -16.40
CA GLU A 149 -3.11 -6.35 -17.00
C GLU A 149 -1.92 -6.47 -16.05
N LYS A 150 -1.96 -5.79 -14.89
CA LYS A 150 -0.87 -5.80 -13.92
C LYS A 150 -1.25 -6.60 -12.68
N GLN A 151 -0.35 -7.46 -12.24
CA GLN A 151 -0.48 -8.18 -10.97
C GLN A 151 0.26 -7.42 -9.87
N SER A 152 -0.36 -7.33 -8.69
CA SER A 152 0.26 -6.69 -7.52
C SER A 152 1.45 -7.49 -7.00
N LEU A 153 2.51 -6.77 -6.65
CA LEU A 153 3.68 -7.32 -5.96
C LEU A 153 3.34 -7.60 -4.50
N ILE A 154 3.71 -8.77 -4.01
CA ILE A 154 3.51 -9.18 -2.62
C ILE A 154 4.83 -9.08 -1.86
N TYR A 155 4.77 -8.60 -0.62
CA TYR A 155 5.88 -8.63 0.32
C TYR A 155 5.59 -9.65 1.42
N HIS A 156 6.52 -10.58 1.62
CA HIS A 156 6.42 -11.62 2.63
C HIS A 156 7.82 -12.13 2.98
N ASP A 157 8.07 -12.32 4.26
CA ASP A 157 9.34 -12.84 4.79
C ASP A 157 10.58 -12.07 4.24
N GLY A 158 10.48 -10.72 4.22
CA GLY A 158 11.56 -9.85 3.75
C GLY A 158 11.84 -9.91 2.24
N LYS A 159 10.95 -10.52 1.45
CA LYS A 159 11.15 -10.74 0.02
C LYS A 159 9.93 -10.33 -0.80
N TYR A 160 10.16 -10.13 -2.10
CA TYR A 160 9.09 -9.91 -3.08
C TYR A 160 8.61 -11.24 -3.66
N TRP A 161 7.30 -11.35 -3.81
CA TRP A 161 6.62 -12.54 -4.33
C TRP A 161 5.57 -12.16 -5.37
N SER A 162 5.29 -13.10 -6.27
CA SER A 162 4.13 -13.05 -7.16
C SER A 162 3.10 -14.10 -6.74
N LEU A 163 1.80 -13.82 -6.97
CA LEU A 163 0.75 -14.82 -6.80
C LEU A 163 0.83 -15.83 -7.94
N GLN A 164 1.00 -17.12 -7.61
CA GLN A 164 1.20 -18.18 -8.61
C GLN A 164 0.00 -19.10 -8.78
N SER A 165 -0.76 -19.35 -7.70
CA SER A 165 -1.85 -20.31 -7.74
C SER A 165 -3.02 -19.89 -6.87
N ILE A 166 -4.21 -20.30 -7.28
CA ILE A 166 -5.44 -20.15 -6.49
C ILE A 166 -5.57 -21.38 -5.58
N VAL A 167 -5.67 -21.13 -4.27
CA VAL A 167 -5.98 -22.15 -3.27
C VAL A 167 -7.47 -22.04 -2.92
N LYS A 168 -8.20 -23.12 -3.11
CA LYS A 168 -9.63 -23.17 -2.78
C LYS A 168 -10.04 -24.58 -2.36
N PRO A 169 -11.02 -24.72 -1.47
CA PRO A 169 -11.59 -26.03 -1.15
C PRO A 169 -12.11 -26.72 -2.41
N ASN A 170 -11.91 -28.03 -2.53
CA ASN A 170 -12.50 -28.83 -3.58
C ASN A 170 -14.02 -29.01 -3.39
N GLN A 171 -14.72 -29.70 -4.31
CA GLN A 171 -16.17 -29.83 -4.24
C GLN A 171 -16.63 -30.63 -3.02
N GLU A 172 -15.95 -31.72 -2.70
CA GLU A 172 -16.24 -32.58 -1.55
C GLU A 172 -16.11 -31.81 -0.22
N GLU A 173 -15.04 -31.02 -0.07
CA GLU A 173 -14.83 -30.16 1.11
C GLU A 173 -15.94 -29.10 1.24
N ARG A 174 -16.37 -28.48 0.14
CA ARG A 174 -17.49 -27.53 0.16
C ARG A 174 -18.81 -28.17 0.56
N ASP A 175 -19.08 -29.37 0.07
CA ASP A 175 -20.31 -30.10 0.41
C ASP A 175 -20.30 -30.56 1.87
N ARG A 176 -19.14 -30.97 2.37
CA ARG A 176 -18.93 -31.27 3.80
C ARG A 176 -19.18 -30.05 4.67
N ILE A 177 -18.63 -28.87 4.30
CA ILE A 177 -18.86 -27.62 5.02
C ILE A 177 -20.37 -27.32 5.10
N ARG A 178 -21.09 -27.39 3.97
CA ARG A 178 -22.53 -27.14 3.93
C ARG A 178 -23.30 -28.09 4.87
N LYS A 179 -23.01 -29.39 4.79
CA LYS A 179 -23.65 -30.40 5.63
C LYS A 179 -23.42 -30.12 7.13
N VAL A 180 -22.20 -29.78 7.51
CA VAL A 180 -21.88 -29.45 8.92
C VAL A 180 -22.63 -28.20 9.34
N LEU A 181 -22.60 -27.12 8.54
CA LEU A 181 -23.25 -25.85 8.91
C LEU A 181 -24.77 -25.96 9.05
N GLU A 182 -25.44 -26.81 8.25
CA GLU A 182 -26.88 -27.05 8.41
C GLU A 182 -27.24 -27.62 9.81
N SER A 183 -26.37 -28.43 10.42
CA SER A 183 -26.61 -28.97 11.78
C SER A 183 -26.41 -27.93 12.90
N TYR A 184 -25.84 -26.77 12.60
CA TYR A 184 -25.61 -25.66 13.54
C TYR A 184 -26.41 -24.40 13.21
N LYS A 185 -27.39 -24.52 12.31
CA LYS A 185 -28.27 -23.40 11.94
C LYS A 185 -29.08 -22.93 13.18
N LYS A 186 -29.04 -21.60 13.46
CA LYS A 186 -29.74 -20.97 14.58
C LYS A 186 -31.14 -20.55 14.15
#